data_c9d0ba6d91d21c31c48f142838293e53
#
_entry.id   c9d0ba6d91d21c31c48f142838293e53
#
_cell.length_a   1.000
_cell.length_b   1.000
_cell.length_c   1.000
_cell.angle_alpha   90.00
_cell.angle_beta   90.00
_cell.angle_gamma   90.00
#
_symmetry.space_group_name_H-M   'P 1'
#
loop_
_entity.id
_entity.type
_entity.pdbx_description
1 polymer ?
#
loop_
_entity_poly.entity_id
_entity_poly.type
_entity_poly.pdbx_seq_one_letter_code
_entity_poly.pdbx_strand_id
1 'polypeptide(L)'
;SQNMGYALLSLNKKVVIKDNQTRAVTVSMIQILTSEHDLIVDDSVSFEAEHLVSGSDEVVCHLIRGSESHVIDSQHILSEDKLDRQTGTTTRVLSIVSEHGTFKRNDLIKLVTSVELTACEATNISIKTPTRYTHFSLEIHDQPTAVKAPSRLTHKWDAIRNGFYQFGQEQTKLTTREDNGVMQFEHSLLFPKQFTKHLYSWEFNTPD
;
A
#
# COMPACT_ATOMS: atom_id res chain seq x y z
N SER A 1 13.90 13.94 11.82
CA SER A 1 12.80 13.01 11.64
C SER A 1 11.51 13.70 12.00
N GLN A 2 10.63 13.85 11.03
CA GLN A 2 9.30 14.37 11.30
C GLN A 2 8.54 13.31 12.09
N ASN A 3 8.15 13.65 13.31
CA ASN A 3 7.24 12.83 14.07
C ASN A 3 5.84 13.03 13.48
N MET A 4 5.35 12.06 12.73
CA MET A 4 4.04 12.11 12.08
C MET A 4 2.88 11.94 13.09
N GLY A 5 3.17 11.75 14.37
CA GLY A 5 2.16 11.54 15.40
C GLY A 5 1.50 10.18 15.39
N TYR A 6 1.90 9.29 14.50
CA TYR A 6 1.36 7.94 14.39
C TYR A 6 2.41 6.93 13.92
N ALA A 7 2.12 5.66 14.13
CA ALA A 7 2.89 4.54 13.62
C ALA A 7 1.97 3.52 12.96
N LEU A 8 2.48 2.78 12.01
CA LEU A 8 1.78 1.65 11.41
C LEU A 8 2.09 0.38 12.22
N LEU A 9 1.07 -0.22 12.80
CA LEU A 9 1.20 -1.55 13.41
C LEU A 9 1.33 -2.62 12.33
N SER A 10 0.55 -2.47 11.27
CA SER A 10 0.62 -3.35 10.11
C SER A 10 0.14 -2.63 8.85
N LEU A 11 0.73 -3.01 7.73
CA LEU A 11 0.25 -2.66 6.41
C LEU A 11 0.22 -3.94 5.59
N ASN A 12 -0.95 -4.29 5.10
CA ASN A 12 -1.16 -5.47 4.28
C ASN A 12 -1.67 -5.05 2.92
N LYS A 13 -0.89 -5.29 1.88
CA LYS A 13 -1.26 -4.97 0.51
C LYS A 13 -1.46 -6.26 -0.28
N LYS A 14 -2.67 -6.46 -0.76
CA LYS A 14 -3.03 -7.61 -1.57
C LYS A 14 -3.39 -7.16 -2.98
N VAL A 15 -2.71 -7.73 -3.97
CA VAL A 15 -2.99 -7.50 -5.37
C VAL A 15 -3.58 -8.76 -5.96
N VAL A 16 -4.74 -8.65 -6.59
CA VAL A 16 -5.43 -9.76 -7.23
C VAL A 16 -5.56 -9.47 -8.72
N ILE A 17 -5.06 -10.39 -9.54
CA ILE A 17 -5.18 -10.31 -11.00
C ILE A 17 -6.13 -11.38 -11.48
N LYS A 18 -7.20 -10.94 -12.12
CA LYS A 18 -8.25 -11.81 -12.67
C LYS A 18 -8.91 -11.12 -13.87
N ASP A 19 -9.12 -11.86 -14.96
CA ASP A 19 -9.79 -11.35 -16.17
C ASP A 19 -9.16 -10.06 -16.73
N ASN A 20 -7.83 -10.00 -16.77
CA ASN A 20 -7.04 -8.82 -17.20
C ASN A 20 -7.27 -7.56 -16.37
N GLN A 21 -7.84 -7.71 -15.19
CA GLN A 21 -8.02 -6.61 -14.23
C GLN A 21 -7.18 -6.87 -12.98
N THR A 22 -6.74 -5.80 -12.38
CA THR A 22 -5.94 -5.84 -11.16
C THR A 22 -6.66 -5.05 -10.09
N ARG A 23 -6.91 -5.69 -8.95
CA ARG A 23 -7.44 -5.01 -7.77
C ARG A 23 -6.39 -5.00 -6.67
N ALA A 24 -6.08 -3.82 -6.17
CA ALA A 24 -5.18 -3.64 -5.04
C ALA A 24 -5.98 -3.25 -3.80
N VAL A 25 -5.91 -4.07 -2.78
CA VAL A 25 -6.55 -3.81 -1.48
C VAL A 25 -5.46 -3.64 -0.43
N THR A 26 -5.48 -2.50 0.25
CA THR A 26 -4.53 -2.19 1.32
C THR A 26 -5.27 -2.05 2.63
N VAL A 27 -4.84 -2.80 3.63
CA VAL A 27 -5.35 -2.69 5.00
C VAL A 27 -4.23 -2.15 5.88
N SER A 28 -4.44 -0.97 6.42
CA SER A 28 -3.49 -0.33 7.33
C SER A 28 -4.08 -0.27 8.73
N MET A 29 -3.32 -0.69 9.72
CA MET A 29 -3.65 -0.51 11.14
C MET A 29 -2.71 0.54 11.70
N ILE A 30 -3.26 1.70 12.03
CA ILE A 30 -2.52 2.89 12.44
C ILE A 30 -2.74 3.09 13.94
N GLN A 31 -1.67 3.34 14.67
CA GLN A 31 -1.73 3.71 16.08
C GLN A 31 -1.38 5.19 16.25
N ILE A 32 -2.24 5.92 16.90
CA ILE A 32 -2.00 7.33 17.24
C ILE A 32 -1.03 7.37 18.43
N LEU A 33 0.09 8.05 18.26
CA LEU A 33 1.14 8.19 19.28
C LEU A 33 0.98 9.45 20.09
N THR A 34 0.44 10.50 19.48
CA THR A 34 0.17 11.80 20.14
C THR A 34 -1.22 12.25 19.74
N SER A 35 -1.85 13.09 20.57
CA SER A 35 -3.17 13.63 20.22
C SER A 35 -3.07 14.54 19.00
N GLU A 36 -3.89 14.27 17.98
CA GLU A 36 -3.92 15.00 16.72
C GLU A 36 -5.36 15.35 16.36
N HIS A 37 -5.56 16.49 15.69
CA HIS A 37 -6.88 16.88 15.18
C HIS A 37 -7.26 16.06 13.95
N ASP A 38 -6.32 15.97 13.01
CA ASP A 38 -6.50 15.27 11.74
C ASP A 38 -5.34 14.32 11.50
N LEU A 39 -5.59 13.31 10.69
CA LEU A 39 -4.60 12.32 10.31
C LEU A 39 -4.38 12.38 8.81
N ILE A 40 -3.14 12.61 8.40
CA ILE A 40 -2.75 12.59 6.99
C ILE A 40 -1.98 11.31 6.73
N VAL A 41 -2.49 10.48 5.84
CA VAL A 41 -1.91 9.18 5.49
C VAL A 41 -1.67 9.14 3.99
N ASP A 42 -0.44 8.85 3.60
CA ASP A 42 -0.17 8.49 2.22
C ASP A 42 -0.75 7.10 1.97
N ASP A 43 -1.64 7.00 1.01
CA ASP A 43 -2.13 5.70 0.59
C ASP A 43 -0.97 4.94 -0.04
N SER A 44 -0.79 3.69 0.38
CA SER A 44 0.25 2.83 -0.17
C SER A 44 -0.05 2.34 -1.59
N VAL A 45 -1.19 2.70 -2.15
CA VAL A 45 -1.52 2.37 -3.54
C VAL A 45 -0.89 3.40 -4.46
N SER A 46 0.17 3.00 -5.14
CA SER A 46 0.75 3.73 -6.24
C SER A 46 0.32 3.07 -7.55
N PHE A 47 -0.16 3.85 -8.49
CA PHE A 47 -0.62 3.37 -9.79
C PHE A 47 -0.21 4.34 -10.89
N GLU A 48 -0.07 3.85 -12.11
CA GLU A 48 0.02 4.72 -13.27
C GLU A 48 -1.37 5.32 -13.52
N ALA A 49 -1.43 6.63 -13.76
CA ALA A 49 -2.69 7.36 -13.84
C ALA A 49 -3.68 6.77 -14.87
N GLU A 50 -3.15 6.24 -15.96
CA GLU A 50 -3.92 5.61 -17.04
C GLU A 50 -4.46 4.22 -16.68
N HIS A 51 -3.99 3.62 -15.60
CA HIS A 51 -4.42 2.29 -15.17
C HIS A 51 -5.64 2.33 -14.25
N LEU A 52 -5.97 3.47 -13.68
CA LEU A 52 -7.10 3.59 -12.76
C LEU A 52 -8.43 3.42 -13.49
N VAL A 53 -9.22 2.48 -13.03
CA VAL A 53 -10.61 2.32 -13.50
C VAL A 53 -11.49 3.31 -12.75
N SER A 54 -12.10 4.22 -13.48
CA SER A 54 -12.93 5.29 -12.91
C SER A 54 -14.10 4.73 -12.10
N GLY A 55 -14.29 5.29 -10.89
CA GLY A 55 -15.43 4.96 -10.03
C GLY A 55 -15.32 3.63 -9.29
N SER A 56 -14.17 2.95 -9.35
CA SER A 56 -13.98 1.63 -8.73
C SER A 56 -13.23 1.67 -7.40
N ASP A 57 -12.79 2.84 -6.95
CA ASP A 57 -12.08 3.00 -5.68
C ASP A 57 -13.04 3.06 -4.50
N GLU A 58 -12.63 2.44 -3.40
CA GLU A 58 -13.39 2.39 -2.17
C GLU A 58 -12.45 2.63 -0.98
N VAL A 59 -12.91 3.43 -0.03
CA VAL A 59 -12.18 3.71 1.21
C VAL A 59 -13.12 3.49 2.39
N VAL A 60 -12.71 2.63 3.31
CA VAL A 60 -13.44 2.36 4.56
C VAL A 60 -12.50 2.59 5.73
N CYS A 61 -12.94 3.38 6.70
CA CYS A 61 -12.14 3.75 7.84
C CYS A 61 -12.91 3.55 9.14
N HIS A 62 -12.24 2.94 10.14
CA HIS A 62 -12.80 2.74 11.47
C HIS A 62 -11.86 3.36 12.51
N LEU A 63 -12.45 4.06 13.48
CA LEU A 63 -11.77 4.48 14.69
C LEU A 63 -12.07 3.44 15.78
N ILE A 64 -11.01 2.88 16.37
CA ILE A 64 -11.10 1.92 17.47
C ILE A 64 -10.50 2.58 18.70
N ARG A 65 -11.35 2.84 19.69
CA ARG A 65 -10.97 3.48 20.96
C ARG A 65 -11.41 2.61 22.12
N GLY A 66 -10.45 1.98 22.79
CA GLY A 66 -10.75 0.99 23.80
C GLY A 66 -11.51 -0.20 23.20
N SER A 67 -12.69 -0.50 23.74
CA SER A 67 -13.57 -1.56 23.25
C SER A 67 -14.58 -1.08 22.19
N GLU A 68 -14.58 0.21 21.86
CA GLU A 68 -15.53 0.80 20.91
C GLU A 68 -14.93 0.90 19.51
N SER A 69 -15.76 0.66 18.51
CA SER A 69 -15.40 0.83 17.11
C SER A 69 -16.44 1.71 16.42
N HIS A 70 -15.97 2.74 15.75
CA HIS A 70 -16.81 3.73 15.05
C HIS A 70 -16.39 3.79 13.59
N VAL A 71 -17.39 3.77 12.69
CA VAL A 71 -17.14 4.04 11.27
C VAL A 71 -16.91 5.53 11.10
N ILE A 72 -15.84 5.90 10.41
CA ILE A 72 -15.61 7.29 10.00
C ILE A 72 -16.29 7.49 8.64
N ASP A 73 -17.25 8.40 8.59
CA ASP A 73 -17.99 8.69 7.37
C ASP A 73 -17.08 9.19 6.24
N SER A 74 -17.42 8.82 5.01
CA SER A 74 -16.66 9.19 3.82
C SER A 74 -16.50 10.72 3.64
N GLN A 75 -17.46 11.52 4.13
CA GLN A 75 -17.34 12.98 4.10
C GLN A 75 -16.19 13.52 4.94
N HIS A 76 -15.69 12.73 5.90
CA HIS A 76 -14.53 13.06 6.74
C HIS A 76 -13.22 12.49 6.20
N ILE A 77 -13.25 11.85 5.05
CA ILE A 77 -12.07 11.29 4.40
C ILE A 77 -11.86 12.02 3.07
N LEU A 78 -10.87 12.90 3.05
CA LEU A 78 -10.52 13.67 1.87
C LEU A 78 -9.41 12.93 1.12
N SER A 79 -9.51 12.88 -0.19
CA SER A 79 -8.55 12.18 -1.05
C SER A 79 -7.97 13.16 -2.07
N GLU A 80 -6.66 13.11 -2.22
CA GLU A 80 -5.94 13.88 -3.23
C GLU A 80 -4.95 12.96 -3.94
N ASP A 81 -4.98 12.96 -5.27
CA ASP A 81 -4.04 12.21 -6.09
C ASP A 81 -2.91 13.12 -6.54
N LYS A 82 -1.68 12.69 -6.29
CA LYS A 82 -0.45 13.40 -6.66
C LYS A 82 0.28 12.64 -7.75
N LEU A 83 0.41 13.27 -8.91
CA LEU A 83 1.15 12.70 -10.03
C LEU A 83 2.64 13.05 -9.91
N ASP A 84 3.49 12.04 -9.94
CA ASP A 84 4.93 12.20 -10.16
C ASP A 84 5.18 12.14 -11.67
N ARG A 85 5.52 13.29 -12.26
CA ARG A 85 5.74 13.41 -13.70
C ARG A 85 6.99 12.68 -14.19
N GLN A 86 7.95 12.43 -13.31
CA GLN A 86 9.18 11.72 -13.68
C GLN A 86 8.94 10.21 -13.86
N THR A 87 8.10 9.64 -13.01
CA THR A 87 7.81 8.19 -13.02
C THR A 87 6.48 7.84 -13.67
N GLY A 88 5.59 8.83 -13.88
CA GLY A 88 4.23 8.59 -14.34
C GLY A 88 3.35 7.93 -13.27
N THR A 89 3.82 7.85 -12.03
CA THR A 89 3.12 7.18 -10.94
C THR A 89 2.28 8.19 -10.15
N THR A 90 1.05 7.82 -9.86
CA THR A 90 0.16 8.60 -9.00
C THR A 90 0.16 8.00 -7.60
N THR A 91 0.33 8.85 -6.60
CA THR A 91 0.21 8.48 -5.18
C THR A 91 -1.02 9.15 -4.60
N ARG A 92 -1.87 8.37 -3.95
CA ARG A 92 -3.05 8.91 -3.27
C ARG A 92 -2.72 9.30 -1.85
N VAL A 93 -3.13 10.49 -1.44
CA VAL A 93 -2.99 10.99 -0.07
C VAL A 93 -4.39 11.13 0.53
N LEU A 94 -4.59 10.52 1.69
CA LEU A 94 -5.85 10.57 2.42
C LEU A 94 -5.70 11.47 3.64
N SER A 95 -6.65 12.37 3.83
CA SER A 95 -6.77 13.18 5.04
C SER A 95 -8.02 12.75 5.78
N ILE A 96 -7.83 12.23 6.99
CA ILE A 96 -8.91 11.73 7.84
C ILE A 96 -9.21 12.79 8.90
N VAL A 97 -10.36 13.43 8.80
CA VAL A 97 -10.81 14.45 9.73
C VAL A 97 -11.54 13.78 10.89
N SER A 98 -11.16 14.13 12.11
CA SER A 98 -11.77 13.53 13.29
C SER A 98 -13.20 14.02 13.50
N GLU A 99 -14.18 13.10 13.39
CA GLU A 99 -15.59 13.38 13.73
C GLU A 99 -15.85 13.48 15.22
N HIS A 100 -15.03 12.79 16.02
CA HIS A 100 -15.20 12.64 17.45
C HIS A 100 -14.28 13.58 18.25
N GLY A 101 -13.89 14.68 17.65
CA GLY A 101 -12.91 15.61 18.20
C GLY A 101 -11.48 15.19 17.84
N THR A 102 -10.55 15.48 18.71
CA THR A 102 -9.15 15.13 18.48
C THR A 102 -8.92 13.62 18.56
N PHE A 103 -8.13 13.08 17.65
CA PHE A 103 -7.59 11.72 17.81
C PHE A 103 -6.73 11.67 19.07
N LYS A 104 -6.92 10.65 19.87
CA LYS A 104 -6.24 10.49 21.18
C LYS A 104 -5.11 9.47 21.06
N ARG A 105 -4.12 9.62 21.92
CA ARG A 105 -3.05 8.64 22.06
C ARG A 105 -3.63 7.23 22.29
N ASN A 106 -3.09 6.26 21.60
CA ASN A 106 -3.49 4.86 21.57
C ASN A 106 -4.81 4.57 20.84
N ASP A 107 -5.44 5.55 20.24
CA ASP A 107 -6.48 5.27 19.24
C ASP A 107 -5.89 4.42 18.12
N LEU A 108 -6.70 3.49 17.61
CA LEU A 108 -6.36 2.72 16.43
C LEU A 108 -7.26 3.15 15.28
N ILE A 109 -6.66 3.33 14.11
CA ILE A 109 -7.37 3.61 12.87
C ILE A 109 -7.15 2.44 11.94
N LYS A 110 -8.25 1.77 11.58
CA LYS A 110 -8.21 0.74 10.53
C LYS A 110 -8.65 1.37 9.23
N LEU A 111 -7.72 1.47 8.28
CA LEU A 111 -7.96 2.05 6.97
C LEU A 111 -7.89 0.94 5.92
N VAL A 112 -8.97 0.78 5.16
CA VAL A 112 -9.03 -0.15 4.04
C VAL A 112 -9.25 0.64 2.77
N THR A 113 -8.34 0.49 1.82
CA THR A 113 -8.48 1.08 0.48
C THR A 113 -8.54 -0.03 -0.56
N SER A 114 -9.38 0.14 -1.56
CA SER A 114 -9.53 -0.79 -2.67
C SER A 114 -9.57 -0.02 -3.97
N VAL A 115 -8.68 -0.35 -4.89
CA VAL A 115 -8.55 0.32 -6.18
C VAL A 115 -8.52 -0.73 -7.28
N GLU A 116 -9.32 -0.53 -8.32
CA GLU A 116 -9.28 -1.37 -9.51
C GLU A 116 -8.45 -0.70 -10.59
N LEU A 117 -7.52 -1.46 -11.12
CA LEU A 117 -6.57 -1.02 -12.15
C LEU A 117 -6.71 -1.91 -13.38
N THR A 118 -6.36 -1.41 -14.55
CA THR A 118 -6.06 -2.28 -15.68
C THR A 118 -4.79 -3.06 -15.37
N ALA A 119 -4.49 -4.12 -16.12
CA ALA A 119 -3.33 -4.97 -15.86
C ALA A 119 -2.06 -4.14 -15.65
N CYS A 120 -1.37 -4.37 -14.55
CA CYS A 120 -0.10 -3.74 -14.23
C CYS A 120 0.93 -4.79 -13.81
N GLU A 121 2.20 -4.45 -13.85
CA GLU A 121 3.31 -5.36 -13.58
C GLU A 121 4.17 -4.96 -12.39
N ALA A 122 3.78 -3.92 -11.67
CA ALA A 122 4.53 -3.44 -10.51
C ALA A 122 3.65 -2.67 -9.54
N THR A 123 4.04 -2.73 -8.29
CA THR A 123 3.49 -1.90 -7.21
C THR A 123 4.56 -1.69 -6.15
N ASN A 124 4.32 -0.80 -5.21
CA ASN A 124 5.29 -0.57 -4.15
C ASN A 124 4.63 -0.38 -2.78
N ILE A 125 5.43 -0.58 -1.74
CA ILE A 125 5.11 -0.19 -0.37
C ILE A 125 6.21 0.77 0.08
N SER A 126 5.83 2.02 0.36
CA SER A 126 6.75 3.05 0.86
C SER A 126 6.63 3.16 2.37
N ILE A 127 7.76 3.10 3.06
CA ILE A 127 7.84 3.19 4.52
C ILE A 127 8.26 4.61 4.90
N LYS A 128 7.28 5.47 5.18
CA LYS A 128 7.51 6.87 5.53
C LYS A 128 7.36 7.16 7.02
N THR A 129 6.71 6.28 7.75
CA THR A 129 6.47 6.40 9.18
C THR A 129 6.95 5.13 9.89
N PRO A 130 7.21 5.16 11.20
CA PRO A 130 7.55 3.94 11.93
C PRO A 130 6.53 2.85 11.67
N THR A 131 6.98 1.68 11.25
CA THR A 131 6.13 0.57 10.84
C THR A 131 6.65 -0.71 11.48
N ARG A 132 5.76 -1.51 12.08
CA ARG A 132 6.15 -2.79 12.69
C ARG A 132 6.16 -3.94 11.71
N TYR A 133 5.18 -3.97 10.80
CA TYR A 133 4.98 -5.12 9.94
C TYR A 133 4.38 -4.71 8.60
N THR A 134 4.90 -5.28 7.52
CA THR A 134 4.28 -5.18 6.21
C THR A 134 4.14 -6.56 5.60
N HIS A 135 3.04 -6.77 4.88
CA HIS A 135 2.80 -7.99 4.13
C HIS A 135 2.32 -7.63 2.73
N PHE A 136 2.96 -8.19 1.74
CA PHE A 136 2.55 -8.11 0.34
C PHE A 136 2.13 -9.47 -0.15
N SER A 137 1.00 -9.54 -0.86
CA SER A 137 0.59 -10.75 -1.57
C SER A 137 0.10 -10.41 -2.97
N LEU A 138 0.42 -11.30 -3.91
CA LEU A 138 -0.04 -11.25 -5.28
C LEU A 138 -0.76 -12.55 -5.59
N GLU A 139 -2.03 -12.47 -5.95
CA GLU A 139 -2.83 -13.62 -6.39
C GLU A 139 -3.11 -13.51 -7.89
N ILE A 140 -2.86 -14.57 -8.62
CA ILE A 140 -3.11 -14.66 -10.05
C ILE A 140 -4.05 -15.83 -10.31
N HIS A 141 -5.26 -15.51 -10.78
CA HIS A 141 -6.33 -16.48 -10.99
C HIS A 141 -6.33 -17.08 -12.39
N ASP A 142 -5.93 -16.29 -13.38
CA ASP A 142 -5.97 -16.72 -14.78
C ASP A 142 -4.56 -16.98 -15.29
N GLN A 143 -4.31 -18.17 -15.83
CA GLN A 143 -3.03 -18.55 -16.43
C GLN A 143 -1.83 -18.33 -15.49
N PRO A 144 -1.80 -18.98 -14.30
CA PRO A 144 -0.73 -18.76 -13.33
C PRO A 144 0.67 -19.14 -13.88
N THR A 145 0.73 -20.01 -14.88
CA THR A 145 1.99 -20.40 -15.54
C THR A 145 2.52 -19.30 -16.47
N ALA A 146 1.73 -18.28 -16.78
CA ALA A 146 2.13 -17.20 -17.66
C ALA A 146 2.90 -16.10 -16.95
N VAL A 147 3.15 -16.21 -15.65
CA VAL A 147 3.85 -15.20 -14.87
C VAL A 147 5.21 -15.69 -14.45
N LYS A 148 6.25 -14.93 -14.76
CA LYS A 148 7.58 -15.15 -14.21
C LYS A 148 7.58 -14.84 -12.71
N ALA A 149 8.44 -15.52 -11.96
CA ALA A 149 8.51 -15.35 -10.50
C ALA A 149 8.67 -13.87 -10.13
N PRO A 150 7.75 -13.33 -9.33
CA PRO A 150 7.84 -11.95 -8.84
C PRO A 150 9.07 -11.73 -7.97
N SER A 151 9.53 -10.50 -7.96
CA SER A 151 10.68 -10.09 -7.17
C SER A 151 10.42 -8.77 -6.44
N ARG A 152 11.22 -8.54 -5.42
CA ARG A 152 11.24 -7.30 -4.66
C ARG A 152 12.61 -6.64 -4.76
N LEU A 153 12.60 -5.33 -5.02
CA LEU A 153 13.77 -4.46 -4.92
C LEU A 153 13.56 -3.46 -3.80
N THR A 154 14.63 -3.12 -3.09
CA THR A 154 14.60 -2.07 -2.08
C THR A 154 15.23 -0.80 -2.63
N HIS A 155 14.51 0.31 -2.50
CA HIS A 155 15.00 1.65 -2.76
C HIS A 155 15.13 2.40 -1.45
N LYS A 156 16.15 3.26 -1.34
CA LYS A 156 16.32 4.17 -0.20
C LYS A 156 16.20 5.60 -0.64
N TRP A 157 15.70 6.44 0.25
CA TRP A 157 15.70 7.87 0.05
C TRP A 157 17.13 8.40 0.10
N ASP A 158 17.50 9.14 -0.95
CA ASP A 158 18.77 9.84 -1.06
C ASP A 158 18.51 11.34 -1.01
N ALA A 159 18.93 12.00 0.09
CA ALA A 159 18.68 13.42 0.29
C ALA A 159 19.46 14.30 -0.70
N ILE A 160 20.61 13.85 -1.18
CA ILE A 160 21.44 14.60 -2.12
C ILE A 160 20.78 14.63 -3.50
N ARG A 161 20.30 13.46 -3.97
CA ARG A 161 19.63 13.33 -5.26
C ARG A 161 18.12 13.62 -5.20
N ASN A 162 17.59 13.83 -3.98
CA ASN A 162 16.20 14.13 -3.72
C ASN A 162 15.22 13.10 -4.35
N GLY A 163 15.43 11.82 -4.04
CA GLY A 163 14.60 10.76 -4.58
C GLY A 163 14.92 9.39 -4.01
N PHE A 164 14.12 8.40 -4.40
CA PHE A 164 14.35 7.01 -4.07
C PHE A 164 15.19 6.35 -5.13
N TYR A 165 16.26 5.68 -4.71
CA TYR A 165 17.19 4.99 -5.60
C TYR A 165 17.43 3.58 -5.11
N GLN A 166 17.65 2.66 -6.05
CA GLN A 166 17.91 1.27 -5.73
C GLN A 166 19.08 1.12 -4.77
N PHE A 167 18.85 0.36 -3.71
CA PHE A 167 19.87 0.02 -2.73
C PHE A 167 20.22 -1.46 -2.85
N GLY A 168 21.47 -1.75 -3.17
CA GLY A 168 21.94 -3.10 -3.42
C GLY A 168 21.51 -3.62 -4.80
N GLN A 169 22.02 -4.77 -5.16
CA GLN A 169 21.74 -5.43 -6.45
C GLN A 169 20.88 -6.67 -6.33
N GLU A 170 20.54 -7.06 -5.10
CA GLU A 170 19.81 -8.31 -4.88
C GLU A 170 18.30 -8.09 -5.03
N GLN A 171 17.72 -8.95 -5.86
CA GLN A 171 16.28 -9.10 -5.93
C GLN A 171 15.86 -10.26 -5.04
N THR A 172 14.94 -10.01 -4.13
CA THR A 172 14.36 -11.06 -3.31
C THR A 172 13.19 -11.68 -4.06
N LYS A 173 13.24 -12.99 -4.27
CA LYS A 173 12.10 -13.73 -4.83
C LYS A 173 11.03 -13.90 -3.74
N LEU A 174 9.78 -13.80 -4.14
CA LEU A 174 8.66 -14.01 -3.24
C LEU A 174 8.42 -15.51 -3.01
N THR A 175 7.92 -15.85 -1.82
CA THR A 175 7.46 -17.20 -1.52
C THR A 175 6.26 -17.53 -2.39
N THR A 176 6.29 -18.69 -3.04
CA THR A 176 5.26 -19.12 -3.98
C THR A 176 4.40 -20.22 -3.39
N ARG A 177 3.09 -20.12 -3.57
CA ARG A 177 2.13 -21.15 -3.20
C ARG A 177 1.06 -21.25 -4.27
N GLU A 178 0.66 -22.48 -4.59
CA GLU A 178 -0.45 -22.75 -5.51
C GLU A 178 -1.57 -23.46 -4.77
N ASP A 179 -2.80 -22.99 -4.96
CA ASP A 179 -4.00 -23.58 -4.37
C ASP A 179 -5.16 -23.44 -5.35
N ASN A 180 -5.75 -24.59 -5.75
CA ASN A 180 -6.91 -24.66 -6.66
C ASN A 180 -6.76 -23.83 -7.95
N GLY A 181 -5.57 -23.87 -8.56
CA GLY A 181 -5.29 -23.12 -9.79
C GLY A 181 -5.03 -21.63 -9.59
N VAL A 182 -4.98 -21.18 -8.35
CA VAL A 182 -4.61 -19.81 -8.00
C VAL A 182 -3.14 -19.81 -7.56
N MET A 183 -2.32 -19.02 -8.24
CA MET A 183 -0.94 -18.82 -7.84
C MET A 183 -0.87 -17.63 -6.87
N GLN A 184 -0.22 -17.83 -5.73
CA GLN A 184 -0.06 -16.82 -4.70
C GLN A 184 1.42 -16.62 -4.40
N PHE A 185 1.84 -15.36 -4.40
CA PHE A 185 3.19 -14.94 -4.05
C PHE A 185 3.12 -14.02 -2.84
N GLU A 186 4.00 -14.23 -1.87
CA GLU A 186 3.96 -13.51 -0.59
C GLU A 186 5.34 -13.04 -0.16
N HIS A 187 5.36 -11.93 0.54
CA HIS A 187 6.56 -11.40 1.17
C HIS A 187 6.18 -10.56 2.40
N SER A 188 6.86 -10.79 3.51
CA SER A 188 6.65 -10.06 4.76
C SER A 188 7.93 -9.43 5.24
N LEU A 189 7.81 -8.26 5.89
CA LEU A 189 8.91 -7.57 6.54
C LEU A 189 8.53 -7.24 7.98
N LEU A 190 9.42 -7.55 8.92
CA LEU A 190 9.34 -7.12 10.31
C LEU A 190 10.20 -5.88 10.48
N PHE A 191 9.63 -4.83 11.07
CA PHE A 191 10.31 -3.56 11.34
C PHE A 191 11.07 -3.03 10.12
N PRO A 192 10.39 -2.86 8.97
CA PRO A 192 11.06 -2.31 7.79
C PRO A 192 11.62 -0.91 8.10
N LYS A 193 12.74 -0.59 7.49
CA LYS A 193 13.39 0.70 7.73
C LYS A 193 12.57 1.85 7.17
N GLN A 194 12.45 2.91 7.95
CA GLN A 194 11.83 4.16 7.53
C GLN A 194 12.61 4.78 6.35
N PHE A 195 11.92 5.46 5.47
CA PHE A 195 12.47 6.08 4.24
C PHE A 195 13.01 5.06 3.24
N THR A 196 12.40 3.88 3.21
CA THR A 196 12.63 2.87 2.17
C THR A 196 11.36 2.68 1.35
N LYS A 197 11.54 2.25 0.11
CA LYS A 197 10.46 1.86 -0.79
C LYS A 197 10.74 0.44 -1.27
N HIS A 198 9.78 -0.44 -1.10
CA HIS A 198 9.87 -1.82 -1.54
C HIS A 198 9.06 -1.95 -2.83
N LEU A 199 9.75 -2.18 -3.94
CA LEU A 199 9.15 -2.32 -5.25
C LEU A 199 8.95 -3.79 -5.54
N TYR A 200 7.71 -4.19 -5.72
CA TYR A 200 7.31 -5.53 -6.12
C TYR A 200 6.97 -5.51 -7.62
N SER A 201 7.59 -6.40 -8.38
CA SER A 201 7.39 -6.47 -9.81
C SER A 201 7.24 -7.92 -10.27
N TRP A 202 6.50 -8.09 -11.34
CA TRP A 202 6.26 -9.38 -11.99
C TRP A 202 6.18 -9.17 -13.48
N GLU A 203 6.38 -10.24 -14.24
CA GLU A 203 6.30 -10.19 -15.69
C GLU A 203 5.34 -11.28 -16.19
N PHE A 204 4.49 -10.90 -17.12
CA PHE A 204 3.69 -11.87 -17.85
C PHE A 204 4.51 -12.47 -18.99
N ASN A 205 4.47 -13.80 -19.13
CA ASN A 205 5.06 -14.45 -20.28
C ASN A 205 4.22 -14.09 -21.51
N THR A 206 4.84 -13.44 -22.49
CA THR A 206 4.17 -13.21 -23.76
C THR A 206 4.08 -14.53 -24.53
N PRO A 207 2.93 -14.90 -25.07
CA PRO A 207 2.85 -16.04 -25.96
C PRO A 207 3.71 -15.81 -27.18
N ASP A 208 4.50 -16.80 -27.54
CA ASP A 208 5.30 -16.78 -28.77
C ASP A 208 4.41 -16.80 -30.02
#